data_9c568e4de52e38575cad863e9727e595
#
_entry.id   9c568e4de52e38575cad863e9727e595
#
_cell.length_a   1.000
_cell.length_b   1.000
_cell.length_c   1.000
_cell.angle_alpha   90.00
_cell.angle_beta   90.00
_cell.angle_gamma   90.00
#
_symmetry.space_group_name_H-M   'P 1'
#
loop_
_entity.id
_entity.type
_entity.pdbx_description
1 polymer ?
#
loop_
_entity_poly.entity_id
_entity_poly.type
_entity_poly.pdbx_seq_one_letter_code
_entity_poly.pdbx_strand_id
1 'polypeptide(L)'
;MEREYMEFDVVIVGAGPAGLSAACRLKQKAAEAGKEISVCVVEKGSEVGAHILSGAVFEPRALNELFPDWKELGAPLNTPVTRDDIYVLRSGETSTKVPDFFVPKTMHNEGLSLIHISEPTRPERIS
;
A
#
# COMPACT_ATOMS: atom_id res chain seq x y z
N MET A 1 -2.54 -39.94 -0.40
CA MET A 1 -2.25 -38.63 0.15
C MET A 1 -3.50 -38.15 0.82
N GLU A 2 -3.54 -38.17 2.15
CA GLU A 2 -4.69 -37.63 2.90
C GLU A 2 -4.68 -36.11 2.73
N ARG A 3 -5.84 -35.56 2.38
CA ARG A 3 -6.02 -34.10 2.31
C ARG A 3 -6.49 -33.61 3.65
N GLU A 4 -5.74 -32.67 4.22
CA GLU A 4 -6.20 -31.94 5.40
C GLU A 4 -7.28 -30.93 5.00
N TYR A 5 -8.32 -30.85 5.80
CA TYR A 5 -9.41 -29.90 5.63
C TYR A 5 -9.43 -28.95 6.83
N MET A 6 -9.49 -27.66 6.53
CA MET A 6 -9.74 -26.62 7.53
C MET A 6 -10.96 -25.81 7.10
N GLU A 7 -11.87 -25.58 8.03
CA GLU A 7 -13.09 -24.80 7.78
C GLU A 7 -12.92 -23.38 8.31
N PHE A 8 -13.30 -22.43 7.48
CA PHE A 8 -13.34 -21.00 7.83
C PHE A 8 -14.67 -20.41 7.35
N ASP A 9 -15.19 -19.42 8.10
CA ASP A 9 -16.41 -18.71 7.68
C ASP A 9 -16.17 -17.91 6.40
N VAL A 10 -14.97 -17.37 6.22
CA VAL A 10 -14.58 -16.61 5.03
C VAL A 10 -13.15 -16.95 4.63
N VAL A 11 -12.97 -17.22 3.33
CA VAL A 11 -11.63 -17.38 2.73
C VAL A 11 -11.45 -16.28 1.69
N ILE A 12 -10.36 -15.51 1.83
CA ILE A 12 -9.96 -14.44 0.92
C ILE A 12 -8.71 -14.89 0.15
N VAL A 13 -8.77 -14.86 -1.17
CA VAL A 13 -7.66 -15.25 -2.03
C VAL A 13 -6.89 -13.99 -2.45
N GLY A 14 -5.65 -13.90 -2.01
CA GLY A 14 -4.73 -12.79 -2.24
C GLY A 14 -4.61 -11.86 -1.03
N ALA A 15 -3.37 -11.73 -0.50
CA ALA A 15 -3.03 -10.84 0.59
C ALA A 15 -2.49 -9.48 0.10
N GLY A 16 -3.02 -8.98 -1.01
CA GLY A 16 -2.79 -7.62 -1.47
C GLY A 16 -3.63 -6.61 -0.69
N PRO A 17 -3.51 -5.30 -1.00
CA PRO A 17 -4.22 -4.24 -0.28
C PRO A 17 -5.73 -4.46 -0.20
N ALA A 18 -6.36 -4.93 -1.28
CA ALA A 18 -7.79 -5.21 -1.32
C ALA A 18 -8.19 -6.36 -0.39
N GLY A 19 -7.46 -7.50 -0.46
CA GLY A 19 -7.75 -8.67 0.37
C GLY A 19 -7.53 -8.40 1.85
N LEU A 20 -6.44 -7.73 2.21
CA LEU A 20 -6.15 -7.34 3.58
C LEU A 20 -7.17 -6.34 4.12
N SER A 21 -7.55 -5.33 3.32
CA SER A 21 -8.58 -4.35 3.72
C SER A 21 -9.94 -5.03 3.95
N ALA A 22 -10.30 -5.98 3.09
CA ALA A 22 -11.53 -6.75 3.24
C ALA A 22 -11.50 -7.58 4.54
N ALA A 23 -10.39 -8.27 4.82
CA ALA A 23 -10.23 -9.06 6.04
C ALA A 23 -10.34 -8.19 7.30
N CYS A 24 -9.63 -7.06 7.32
CA CYS A 24 -9.66 -6.12 8.46
C CYS A 24 -11.08 -5.56 8.67
N ARG A 25 -11.71 -5.08 7.60
CA ARG A 25 -13.05 -4.51 7.69
C ARG A 25 -14.10 -5.53 8.13
N LEU A 26 -13.98 -6.75 7.66
CA LEU A 26 -14.85 -7.85 8.05
C LEU A 26 -14.72 -8.16 9.55
N LYS A 27 -13.50 -8.24 10.07
CA LYS A 27 -13.23 -8.45 11.51
C LYS A 27 -13.74 -7.28 12.35
N GLN A 28 -13.57 -6.02 11.90
CA GLN A 28 -14.11 -4.85 12.58
C GLN A 28 -15.64 -4.95 12.66
N LYS A 29 -16.32 -5.26 11.54
CA LYS A 29 -17.78 -5.39 11.50
C LYS A 29 -18.32 -6.54 12.34
N ALA A 30 -17.61 -7.65 12.39
CA ALA A 30 -17.96 -8.76 13.25
C ALA A 30 -17.87 -8.36 14.73
N ALA A 31 -16.79 -7.68 15.12
CA ALA A 31 -16.62 -7.18 16.48
C ALA A 31 -17.70 -6.16 16.86
N GLU A 32 -18.04 -5.20 15.99
CA GLU A 32 -19.14 -4.26 16.17
C GLU A 32 -20.49 -4.98 16.39
N ALA A 33 -20.70 -6.10 15.71
CA ALA A 33 -21.91 -6.92 15.81
C ALA A 33 -21.88 -7.94 16.98
N GLY A 34 -20.80 -8.00 17.75
CA GLY A 34 -20.61 -8.97 18.83
C GLY A 34 -20.52 -10.41 18.33
N LYS A 35 -20.06 -10.61 17.09
CA LYS A 35 -19.92 -11.93 16.45
C LYS A 35 -18.45 -12.30 16.29
N GLU A 36 -18.12 -13.54 16.54
CA GLU A 36 -16.86 -14.14 16.15
C GLU A 36 -16.99 -14.76 14.76
N ILE A 37 -16.06 -14.43 13.89
CA ILE A 37 -15.92 -15.05 12.56
C ILE A 37 -14.46 -15.46 12.33
N SER A 38 -14.26 -16.60 11.71
CA SER A 38 -12.96 -17.08 11.27
C SER A 38 -12.70 -16.61 9.83
N VAL A 39 -11.57 -15.90 9.65
CA VAL A 39 -11.17 -15.40 8.33
C VAL A 39 -9.80 -15.93 7.99
N CYS A 40 -9.69 -16.59 6.84
CA CYS A 40 -8.43 -17.05 6.27
C CYS A 40 -8.07 -16.21 5.05
N VAL A 41 -6.83 -15.74 4.99
CA VAL A 41 -6.29 -15.09 3.78
C VAL A 41 -5.23 -15.99 3.19
N VAL A 42 -5.40 -16.36 1.92
CA VAL A 42 -4.49 -17.24 1.19
C VAL A 42 -3.67 -16.42 0.21
N GLU A 43 -2.34 -16.50 0.32
CA GLU A 43 -1.39 -15.79 -0.55
C GLU A 43 -0.53 -16.82 -1.30
N LYS A 44 -0.31 -16.58 -2.60
CA LYS A 44 0.55 -17.45 -3.43
C LYS A 44 2.03 -17.13 -3.28
N GLY A 45 2.37 -15.90 -2.85
CA GLY A 45 3.75 -15.47 -2.59
C GLY A 45 4.31 -16.15 -1.34
N SER A 46 5.62 -16.14 -1.20
CA SER A 46 6.30 -16.66 0.00
C SER A 46 5.95 -15.89 1.26
N GLU A 47 5.58 -14.63 1.11
CA GLU A 47 5.16 -13.72 2.17
C GLU A 47 4.23 -12.64 1.62
N VAL A 48 3.51 -11.96 2.51
CA VAL A 48 2.65 -10.83 2.14
C VAL A 48 3.52 -9.69 1.63
N GLY A 49 3.22 -9.21 0.42
CA GLY A 49 3.98 -8.13 -0.22
C GLY A 49 5.13 -8.58 -1.13
N ALA A 50 5.44 -9.87 -1.24
CA ALA A 50 6.53 -10.39 -2.07
C ALA A 50 6.49 -9.95 -3.55
N HIS A 51 5.30 -9.61 -4.06
CA HIS A 51 5.08 -9.18 -5.45
C HIS A 51 4.73 -7.68 -5.57
N ILE A 52 4.90 -6.89 -4.51
CA ILE A 52 4.63 -5.45 -4.52
C ILE A 52 5.87 -4.69 -4.99
N LEU A 53 5.67 -3.68 -5.85
CA LEU A 53 6.73 -2.76 -6.24
C LEU A 53 7.05 -1.80 -5.09
N SER A 54 8.35 -1.59 -4.84
CA SER A 54 8.83 -0.59 -3.90
C SER A 54 8.81 0.82 -4.52
N GLY A 55 8.76 1.87 -3.68
CA GLY A 55 8.85 3.26 -4.12
C GLY A 55 7.58 3.79 -4.75
N ALA A 56 6.43 3.47 -4.20
CA ALA A 56 5.14 4.00 -4.65
C ALA A 56 4.75 5.28 -3.92
N VAL A 57 3.90 6.09 -4.56
CA VAL A 57 3.17 7.18 -3.91
C VAL A 57 1.85 6.61 -3.41
N PHE A 58 1.57 6.83 -2.14
CA PHE A 58 0.41 6.28 -1.45
C PHE A 58 -0.57 7.38 -1.04
N GLU A 59 -1.84 7.23 -1.41
CA GLU A 59 -2.93 8.08 -0.94
C GLU A 59 -3.49 7.54 0.37
N PRO A 60 -3.36 8.26 1.51
CA PRO A 60 -3.72 7.74 2.83
C PRO A 60 -5.23 7.72 3.11
N ARG A 61 -6.07 8.20 2.20
CA ARG A 61 -7.53 8.30 2.40
C ARG A 61 -8.17 6.95 2.78
N ALA A 62 -7.87 5.90 2.02
CA ALA A 62 -8.42 4.57 2.31
C ALA A 62 -7.93 4.03 3.66
N LEU A 63 -6.69 4.34 4.02
CA LEU A 63 -6.15 3.96 5.33
C LEU A 63 -6.81 4.75 6.45
N ASN A 64 -7.05 6.06 6.27
CA ASN A 64 -7.80 6.88 7.23
C ASN A 64 -9.23 6.37 7.47
N GLU A 65 -9.88 5.85 6.42
CA GLU A 65 -11.24 5.28 6.53
C GLU A 65 -11.24 3.92 7.24
N LEU A 66 -10.22 3.11 7.02
CA LEU A 66 -10.12 1.76 7.59
C LEU A 66 -9.57 1.78 9.03
N PHE A 67 -8.56 2.59 9.27
CA PHE A 67 -7.86 2.75 10.55
C PHE A 67 -7.62 4.24 10.83
N PRO A 68 -8.55 4.98 11.45
CA PRO A 68 -8.37 6.40 11.74
C PRO A 68 -7.14 6.71 12.60
N ASP A 69 -6.71 5.74 13.39
CA ASP A 69 -5.57 5.77 14.30
C ASP A 69 -4.28 5.14 13.70
N TRP A 70 -4.20 4.98 12.39
CA TRP A 70 -3.07 4.32 11.72
C TRP A 70 -1.69 4.89 12.07
N LYS A 71 -1.62 6.19 12.40
CA LYS A 71 -0.36 6.83 12.82
C LYS A 71 0.11 6.30 14.18
N GLU A 72 -0.82 6.15 15.11
CA GLU A 72 -0.57 5.62 16.45
C GLU A 72 -0.25 4.12 16.39
N LEU A 73 -0.85 3.42 15.44
CA LEU A 73 -0.55 2.02 15.13
C LEU A 73 0.81 1.82 14.43
N GLY A 74 1.51 2.90 14.08
CA GLY A 74 2.86 2.84 13.53
C GLY A 74 2.93 2.47 12.05
N ALA A 75 1.89 2.80 11.25
CA ALA A 75 1.96 2.60 9.81
C ALA A 75 3.14 3.39 9.19
N PRO A 76 3.94 2.79 8.29
CA PRO A 76 5.21 3.35 7.82
C PRO A 76 5.03 4.44 6.76
N LEU A 77 4.10 5.37 6.97
CA LEU A 77 3.86 6.53 6.09
C LEU A 77 4.58 7.76 6.64
N ASN A 78 5.91 7.70 6.68
CA ASN A 78 6.75 8.69 7.36
C ASN A 78 7.26 9.80 6.43
N THR A 79 7.02 9.71 5.13
CA THR A 79 7.57 10.63 4.13
C THR A 79 6.44 11.30 3.34
N PRO A 80 5.83 12.38 3.87
CA PRO A 80 4.81 13.13 3.14
C PRO A 80 5.41 13.82 1.93
N VAL A 81 4.66 13.86 0.82
CA VAL A 81 5.02 14.65 -0.35
C VAL A 81 4.69 16.11 -0.05
N THR A 82 5.71 16.94 0.04
CA THR A 82 5.58 18.38 0.34
C THR A 82 5.67 19.25 -0.90
N ARG A 83 6.20 18.69 -2.00
CA ARG A 83 6.35 19.39 -3.27
C ARG A 83 6.36 18.40 -4.42
N ASP A 84 5.76 18.80 -5.53
CA ASP A 84 5.71 18.05 -6.78
C ASP A 84 6.00 19.00 -7.95
N ASP A 85 6.98 18.65 -8.77
CA ASP A 85 7.40 19.46 -9.91
C ASP A 85 7.45 18.60 -11.17
N ILE A 86 6.83 19.07 -12.26
CA ILE A 86 6.84 18.39 -13.54
C ILE A 86 7.80 19.10 -14.50
N TYR A 87 8.67 18.32 -15.12
CA TYR A 87 9.63 18.80 -16.10
C TYR A 87 9.45 18.09 -17.44
N VAL A 88 9.49 18.86 -18.52
CA VAL A 88 9.60 18.33 -19.88
C VAL A 88 11.07 18.30 -20.26
N LEU A 89 11.59 17.11 -20.56
CA LEU A 89 12.94 16.92 -21.04
C LEU A 89 12.98 17.19 -22.55
N ARG A 90 13.81 18.13 -23.01
CA ARG A 90 13.96 18.48 -24.42
C ARG A 90 15.20 17.85 -25.05
N SER A 91 16.26 17.68 -24.28
CA SER A 91 17.50 17.04 -24.69
C SER A 91 18.18 16.42 -23.47
N GLY A 92 19.31 15.74 -23.65
CA GLY A 92 20.08 15.20 -22.52
C GLY A 92 20.59 16.25 -21.52
N GLU A 93 20.58 17.52 -21.89
CA GLU A 93 21.14 18.62 -21.09
C GLU A 93 20.11 19.70 -20.73
N THR A 94 18.91 19.69 -21.33
CA THR A 94 17.93 20.75 -21.14
C THR A 94 16.56 20.21 -20.71
N SER A 95 16.02 20.82 -19.67
CA SER A 95 14.66 20.58 -19.20
C SER A 95 13.91 21.91 -19.01
N THR A 96 12.60 21.87 -19.11
CA THR A 96 11.73 23.02 -18.86
C THR A 96 10.70 22.60 -17.81
N LYS A 97 10.62 23.35 -16.71
CA LYS A 97 9.58 23.15 -15.69
C LYS A 97 8.22 23.54 -16.28
N VAL A 98 7.23 22.68 -16.11
CA VAL A 98 5.84 22.99 -16.43
C VAL A 98 5.28 23.88 -15.32
N PRO A 99 4.71 25.05 -15.63
CA PRO A 99 4.05 25.86 -14.60
C PRO A 99 2.85 25.13 -13.99
N ASP A 100 2.68 25.25 -12.69
CA ASP A 100 1.71 24.47 -11.89
C ASP A 100 0.26 24.61 -12.40
N PHE A 101 -0.10 25.78 -12.96
CA PHE A 101 -1.45 26.00 -13.51
C PHE A 101 -1.76 25.22 -14.80
N PHE A 102 -0.74 24.69 -15.49
CA PHE A 102 -0.91 23.79 -16.64
C PHE A 102 -0.95 22.30 -16.23
N VAL A 103 -0.61 21.99 -14.97
CA VAL A 103 -0.60 20.61 -14.48
C VAL A 103 -2.01 20.23 -14.02
N PRO A 104 -2.61 19.15 -14.58
CA PRO A 104 -3.91 18.67 -14.11
C PRO A 104 -3.86 18.29 -12.63
N LYS A 105 -4.93 18.58 -11.88
CA LYS A 105 -5.01 18.23 -10.43
C LYS A 105 -4.75 16.75 -10.14
N THR A 106 -5.07 15.87 -11.08
CA THR A 106 -4.84 14.42 -10.96
C THR A 106 -3.38 14.01 -11.03
N MET A 107 -2.50 14.92 -11.44
CA MET A 107 -1.04 14.69 -11.50
C MET A 107 -0.30 15.30 -10.31
N HIS A 108 -1.01 15.98 -9.40
CA HIS A 108 -0.41 16.50 -8.17
C HIS A 108 -0.38 15.42 -7.10
N ASN A 109 0.79 15.22 -6.49
CA ASN A 109 1.02 14.24 -5.43
C ASN A 109 1.11 14.90 -4.03
N GLU A 110 0.83 16.19 -3.90
CA GLU A 110 0.81 16.89 -2.63
C GLU A 110 -0.24 16.28 -1.69
N GLY A 111 0.14 16.06 -0.43
CA GLY A 111 -0.70 15.41 0.57
C GLY A 111 -0.69 13.88 0.52
N LEU A 112 0.00 13.29 -0.44
CA LEU A 112 0.27 11.85 -0.50
C LEU A 112 1.51 11.51 0.34
N SER A 113 1.80 10.23 0.51
CA SER A 113 3.01 9.76 1.19
C SER A 113 3.82 8.85 0.29
N LEU A 114 5.15 8.99 0.33
CA LEU A 114 6.05 8.02 -0.28
C LEU A 114 6.16 6.81 0.65
N ILE A 115 6.06 5.62 0.08
CA ILE A 115 6.24 4.36 0.79
C ILE A 115 7.36 3.53 0.16
N HIS A 116 8.21 2.96 1.03
CA HIS A 116 9.21 1.96 0.70
C HIS A 116 8.85 0.68 1.45
N ILE A 117 7.96 -0.15 0.87
CA ILE A 117 7.42 -1.34 1.56
C ILE A 117 8.42 -2.49 1.55
N SER A 118 9.29 -2.54 0.57
CA SER A 118 10.45 -3.44 0.56
C SER A 118 11.46 -2.90 -0.44
N GLU A 119 12.56 -2.35 0.04
CA GLU A 119 13.72 -2.27 -0.84
C GLU A 119 14.25 -3.71 -0.98
N PRO A 120 14.40 -4.23 -2.24
CA PRO A 120 15.26 -5.37 -2.43
C PRO A 120 16.61 -4.94 -1.89
N THR A 121 17.11 -5.62 -0.88
CA THR A 121 18.44 -5.42 -0.36
C THR A 121 19.39 -5.36 -1.54
N ARG A 122 19.91 -4.16 -1.85
CA ARG A 122 21.02 -4.04 -2.79
C ARG A 122 22.08 -5.02 -2.30
N PRO A 123 22.53 -5.98 -3.11
CA PRO A 123 23.67 -6.77 -2.72
C PRO A 123 24.79 -5.77 -2.45
N GLU A 124 25.25 -5.72 -1.21
CA GLU A 124 26.43 -4.93 -0.86
C GLU A 124 27.55 -5.38 -1.80
N ARG A 125 28.13 -4.42 -2.52
CA ARG A 125 29.34 -4.71 -3.29
C ARG A 125 30.39 -5.17 -2.29
N ILE A 126 30.68 -6.46 -2.34
CA ILE A 126 31.88 -7.01 -1.71
C ILE A 126 33.05 -6.37 -2.45
N SER A 127 33.72 -5.47 -1.78
CA SER A 127 35.00 -4.85 -2.20
C SER A 127 36.15 -5.81 -1.92
#